data_6d85135a41bb5a8359cb6dd09916f815
#
_entry.id   6d85135a41bb5a8359cb6dd09916f815
#
_cell.length_a   1.000
_cell.length_b   1.000
_cell.length_c   1.000
_cell.angle_alpha   90.00
_cell.angle_beta   90.00
_cell.angle_gamma   90.00
#
_symmetry.space_group_name_H-M   'P 1'
#
loop_
_entity.id
_entity.type
_entity.pdbx_description
1 polymer ?
#
loop_
_entity_poly.entity_id
_entity_poly.type
_entity_poly.pdbx_seq_one_letter_code
_entity_poly.pdbx_strand_id
1 'polypeptide(L)'
;MEYLLIFISAIFVNNIVLSQFLGICPFLGVSKKVDTAIGMGGAIAFVLTLATIITWCVQKYVLDPFGLQYLQTLAFILVIAALVQMVEIILKKVSPALYQALGIFLPLITTNCAVLGVAIRVIQKDYNLLESVVYAFSTALGFALALIVFAGIREQQALVRIPKGMQGVAIVMVTAALLSLAFMGFSGVDGGLKSLFGLE
;
A
#
# COMPACT_ATOMS: atom_id res chain seq x y z
N MET A 1 18.26 11.10 10.59
CA MET A 1 17.50 12.17 9.94
C MET A 1 16.86 11.69 8.64
N GLU A 2 17.59 11.00 7.77
CA GLU A 2 17.07 10.49 6.48
C GLU A 2 15.87 9.55 6.65
N TYR A 3 15.91 8.62 7.60
CA TYR A 3 14.77 7.70 7.86
C TYR A 3 13.48 8.42 8.26
N LEU A 4 13.57 9.52 8.99
CA LEU A 4 12.41 10.30 9.41
C LEU A 4 11.80 11.06 8.22
N LEU A 5 12.65 11.56 7.31
CA LEU A 5 12.20 12.18 6.06
C LEU A 5 11.51 11.14 5.15
N ILE A 6 12.09 9.95 5.00
CA ILE A 6 11.48 8.85 4.24
C ILE A 6 10.12 8.49 4.84
N PHE A 7 10.03 8.43 6.17
CA PHE A 7 8.80 8.09 6.88
C PHE A 7 7.67 9.12 6.63
N ILE A 8 7.95 10.40 6.82
CA ILE A 8 6.96 11.48 6.62
C ILE A 8 6.58 11.60 5.14
N SER A 9 7.56 11.56 4.25
CA SER A 9 7.35 11.64 2.81
C SER A 9 6.48 10.49 2.31
N ALA A 10 6.72 9.26 2.76
CA ALA A 10 5.97 8.09 2.32
C ALA A 10 4.51 8.07 2.81
N ILE A 11 4.23 8.63 3.99
CA ILE A 11 2.87 8.65 4.56
C ILE A 11 2.03 9.76 3.95
N PHE A 12 2.54 10.99 3.89
CA PHE A 12 1.74 12.17 3.54
C PHE A 12 1.94 12.65 2.11
N VAL A 13 3.19 12.79 1.67
CA VAL A 13 3.51 13.41 0.37
C VAL A 13 3.36 12.40 -0.77
N ASN A 14 4.03 11.27 -0.64
CA ASN A 14 4.05 10.20 -1.64
C ASN A 14 3.15 9.03 -1.23
N ASN A 15 1.94 9.33 -0.74
CA ASN A 15 0.99 8.27 -0.39
C ASN A 15 0.70 7.41 -1.62
N ILE A 16 0.96 6.10 -1.50
CA ILE A 16 0.93 5.18 -2.63
C ILE A 16 -0.47 5.05 -3.25
N VAL A 17 -1.52 5.22 -2.47
CA VAL A 17 -2.92 5.14 -2.95
C VAL A 17 -3.36 6.45 -3.56
N LEU A 18 -3.20 7.55 -2.84
CA LEU A 18 -3.80 8.84 -3.18
C LEU A 18 -2.96 9.66 -4.18
N SER A 19 -1.62 9.52 -4.12
CA SER A 19 -0.73 10.22 -5.04
C SER A 19 -0.37 9.39 -6.28
N GLN A 20 -0.28 8.07 -6.14
CA GLN A 20 0.22 7.19 -7.21
C GLN A 20 -0.86 6.28 -7.78
N PHE A 21 -2.04 6.29 -7.20
CA PHE A 21 -3.19 5.46 -7.60
C PHE A 21 -2.90 3.95 -7.61
N LEU A 22 -1.96 3.49 -6.78
CA LEU A 22 -1.62 2.08 -6.61
C LEU A 22 -2.39 1.48 -5.43
N GLY A 23 -2.92 0.27 -5.59
CA GLY A 23 -3.70 -0.40 -4.56
C GLY A 23 -5.17 0.05 -4.47
N ILE A 24 -5.74 0.51 -5.59
CA ILE A 24 -7.14 0.96 -5.65
C ILE A 24 -8.10 -0.21 -5.41
N CYS A 25 -7.77 -1.43 -5.82
CA CYS A 25 -8.66 -2.59 -5.69
C CYS A 25 -9.04 -2.88 -4.23
N PRO A 26 -8.09 -3.03 -3.28
CA PRO A 26 -8.45 -3.16 -1.87
C PRO A 26 -9.01 -1.86 -1.29
N PHE A 27 -8.57 -0.70 -1.76
CA PHE A 27 -9.04 0.60 -1.32
C PHE A 27 -10.55 0.78 -1.57
N LEU A 28 -11.05 0.42 -2.75
CA LEU A 28 -12.48 0.49 -3.08
C LEU A 28 -13.28 -0.69 -2.51
N GLY A 29 -12.68 -1.88 -2.46
CA GLY A 29 -13.38 -3.12 -2.09
C GLY A 29 -13.64 -3.25 -0.59
N VAL A 30 -12.66 -2.88 0.24
CA VAL A 30 -12.66 -3.17 1.68
C VAL A 30 -13.09 -1.98 2.54
N SER A 31 -13.18 -0.79 1.99
CA SER A 31 -13.47 0.46 2.71
C SER A 31 -14.95 0.68 3.08
N LYS A 32 -15.75 -0.38 3.21
CA LYS A 32 -17.18 -0.25 3.58
C LYS A 32 -17.39 -0.04 5.08
N LYS A 33 -16.49 -0.56 5.92
CA LYS A 33 -16.50 -0.44 7.39
C LYS A 33 -15.10 -0.15 7.90
N VAL A 34 -15.00 0.70 8.92
CA VAL A 34 -13.72 1.08 9.52
C VAL A 34 -13.02 -0.13 10.14
N ASP A 35 -13.73 -1.03 10.80
CA ASP A 35 -13.14 -2.22 11.43
C ASP A 35 -12.44 -3.14 10.41
N THR A 36 -13.09 -3.37 9.26
CA THR A 36 -12.50 -4.14 8.16
C THR A 36 -11.32 -3.42 7.52
N ALA A 37 -11.37 -2.10 7.46
CA ALA A 37 -10.27 -1.28 6.93
C ALA A 37 -9.02 -1.36 7.81
N ILE A 38 -9.17 -1.34 9.14
CA ILE A 38 -8.06 -1.48 10.10
C ILE A 38 -7.42 -2.87 9.97
N GLY A 39 -8.24 -3.94 9.96
CA GLY A 39 -7.74 -5.30 9.80
C GLY A 39 -6.98 -5.50 8.48
N MET A 40 -7.52 -4.95 7.39
CA MET A 40 -6.88 -5.00 6.08
C MET A 40 -5.58 -4.18 6.03
N GLY A 41 -5.57 -3.00 6.67
CA GLY A 41 -4.37 -2.17 6.77
C GLY A 41 -3.23 -2.90 7.48
N GLY A 42 -3.51 -3.57 8.58
CA GLY A 42 -2.53 -4.41 9.30
C GLY A 42 -2.03 -5.59 8.46
N ALA A 43 -2.92 -6.29 7.77
CA ALA A 43 -2.54 -7.40 6.88
C ALA A 43 -1.64 -6.93 5.73
N ILE A 44 -1.98 -5.80 5.10
CA ILE A 44 -1.17 -5.21 4.03
C ILE A 44 0.20 -4.77 4.56
N ALA A 45 0.26 -4.16 5.76
CA ALA A 45 1.52 -3.75 6.36
C ALA A 45 2.46 -4.94 6.57
N PHE A 46 1.95 -6.05 7.07
CA PHE A 46 2.71 -7.28 7.25
C PHE A 46 3.21 -7.85 5.92
N VAL A 47 2.29 -8.04 4.96
CA VAL A 47 2.61 -8.63 3.65
C VAL A 47 3.58 -7.74 2.87
N LEU A 48 3.37 -6.42 2.88
CA LEU A 48 4.20 -5.47 2.13
C LEU A 48 5.64 -5.44 2.66
N THR A 49 5.82 -5.43 3.98
CA THR A 49 7.14 -5.46 4.60
C THR A 49 7.86 -6.77 4.28
N LEU A 50 7.18 -7.89 4.43
CA LEU A 50 7.74 -9.21 4.17
C LEU A 50 8.08 -9.41 2.68
N ALA A 51 7.18 -8.97 1.78
CA ALA A 51 7.39 -9.02 0.35
C ALA A 51 8.61 -8.18 -0.09
N THR A 52 8.76 -6.99 0.48
CA THR A 52 9.91 -6.12 0.16
C THR A 52 11.24 -6.73 0.57
N ILE A 53 11.32 -7.38 1.72
CA ILE A 53 12.53 -8.07 2.16
C ILE A 53 12.90 -9.19 1.19
N ILE A 54 11.92 -10.02 0.83
CA ILE A 54 12.18 -11.17 -0.03
C ILE A 54 12.50 -10.74 -1.46
N THR A 55 11.76 -9.77 -2.02
CA THR A 55 12.03 -9.26 -3.37
C THR A 55 13.37 -8.56 -3.47
N TRP A 56 13.80 -7.85 -2.43
CA TRP A 56 15.13 -7.26 -2.34
C TRP A 56 16.23 -8.35 -2.35
N CYS A 57 16.05 -9.42 -1.57
CA CYS A 57 16.98 -10.55 -1.58
C CYS A 57 17.02 -11.24 -2.95
N VAL A 58 15.87 -11.48 -3.56
CA VAL A 58 15.79 -12.10 -4.90
C VAL A 58 16.47 -11.21 -5.94
N GLN A 59 16.27 -9.89 -5.90
CA GLN A 59 16.95 -8.97 -6.80
C GLN A 59 18.46 -9.11 -6.67
N LYS A 60 18.99 -8.96 -5.45
CA LYS A 60 20.43 -8.86 -5.21
C LYS A 60 21.18 -10.18 -5.40
N TYR A 61 20.55 -11.32 -5.07
CA TYR A 61 21.21 -12.64 -5.12
C TYR A 61 20.90 -13.43 -6.39
N VAL A 62 19.80 -13.13 -7.08
CA VAL A 62 19.37 -13.91 -8.25
C VAL A 62 19.42 -13.06 -9.53
N LEU A 63 18.76 -11.90 -9.56
CA LEU A 63 18.65 -11.13 -10.79
C LEU A 63 19.95 -10.40 -11.18
N ASP A 64 20.62 -9.78 -10.22
CA ASP A 64 21.82 -9.00 -10.49
C ASP A 64 22.98 -9.87 -11.02
N PRO A 65 23.30 -11.06 -10.43
CA PRO A 65 24.40 -11.88 -10.96
C PRO A 65 24.11 -12.49 -12.34
N PHE A 66 22.83 -12.72 -12.68
CA PHE A 66 22.44 -13.29 -13.98
C PHE A 66 22.12 -12.24 -15.06
N GLY A 67 22.15 -10.95 -14.72
CA GLY A 67 21.86 -9.87 -15.67
C GLY A 67 20.43 -9.87 -16.23
N LEU A 68 19.47 -10.49 -15.52
CA LEU A 68 18.09 -10.70 -15.97
C LEU A 68 17.17 -9.55 -15.53
N GLN A 69 17.61 -8.31 -15.60
CA GLN A 69 16.86 -7.15 -15.15
C GLN A 69 15.52 -6.96 -15.91
N TYR A 70 15.43 -7.38 -17.17
CA TYR A 70 14.19 -7.28 -17.94
C TYR A 70 13.08 -8.24 -17.43
N LEU A 71 13.44 -9.32 -16.71
CA LEU A 71 12.51 -10.25 -16.08
C LEU A 71 12.13 -9.88 -14.63
N GLN A 72 12.63 -8.75 -14.13
CA GLN A 72 12.42 -8.29 -12.75
C GLN A 72 10.95 -8.30 -12.34
N THR A 73 10.09 -7.70 -13.15
CA THR A 73 8.65 -7.58 -12.85
C THR A 73 7.98 -8.95 -12.78
N LEU A 74 8.30 -9.87 -13.70
CA LEU A 74 7.75 -11.23 -13.70
C LEU A 74 8.21 -12.02 -12.48
N ALA A 75 9.50 -11.94 -12.15
CA ALA A 75 10.05 -12.59 -10.98
C ALA A 75 9.39 -12.09 -9.69
N PHE A 76 9.19 -10.78 -9.56
CA PHE A 76 8.55 -10.18 -8.39
C PHE A 76 7.10 -10.60 -8.24
N ILE A 77 6.32 -10.61 -9.32
CA ILE A 77 4.93 -11.06 -9.29
C ILE A 77 4.85 -12.52 -8.81
N LEU A 78 5.71 -13.38 -9.35
CA LEU A 78 5.73 -14.81 -8.99
C LEU A 78 6.11 -15.00 -7.50
N VAL A 79 7.14 -14.31 -7.04
CA VAL A 79 7.61 -14.40 -5.64
C VAL A 79 6.54 -13.87 -4.68
N ILE A 80 5.93 -12.71 -4.99
CA ILE A 80 4.88 -12.12 -4.16
C ILE A 80 3.65 -13.03 -4.12
N ALA A 81 3.25 -13.62 -5.24
CA ALA A 81 2.11 -14.54 -5.29
C ALA A 81 2.36 -15.79 -4.44
N ALA A 82 3.52 -16.41 -4.55
CA ALA A 82 3.90 -17.58 -3.76
C ALA A 82 3.93 -17.26 -2.26
N LEU A 83 4.50 -16.10 -1.90
CA LEU A 83 4.59 -15.65 -0.52
C LEU A 83 3.21 -15.40 0.10
N VAL A 84 2.32 -14.71 -0.61
CA VAL A 84 0.97 -14.40 -0.09
C VAL A 84 0.15 -15.68 0.04
N GLN A 85 0.27 -16.65 -0.86
CA GLN A 85 -0.38 -17.96 -0.72
C GLN A 85 0.14 -18.72 0.52
N MET A 86 1.44 -18.65 0.80
CA MET A 86 2.00 -19.22 2.01
C MET A 86 1.41 -18.56 3.27
N VAL A 87 1.34 -17.23 3.29
CA VAL A 87 0.74 -16.45 4.39
C VAL A 87 -0.75 -16.80 4.56
N GLU A 88 -1.48 -16.99 3.47
CA GLU A 88 -2.89 -17.41 3.50
C GLU A 88 -3.07 -18.76 4.20
N ILE A 89 -2.26 -19.75 3.87
CA ILE A 89 -2.30 -21.08 4.49
C ILE A 89 -1.99 -20.99 5.99
N ILE A 90 -1.02 -20.15 6.37
CA ILE A 90 -0.67 -19.92 7.77
C ILE A 90 -1.81 -19.24 8.52
N LEU A 91 -2.39 -18.18 7.97
CA LEU A 91 -3.54 -17.46 8.56
C LEU A 91 -4.75 -18.36 8.76
N LYS A 92 -5.03 -19.24 7.81
CA LYS A 92 -6.12 -20.21 7.90
C LYS A 92 -5.95 -21.17 9.08
N LYS A 93 -4.72 -21.51 9.44
CA LYS A 93 -4.43 -22.41 10.58
C LYS A 93 -4.34 -21.67 11.92
N VAL A 94 -3.77 -20.47 11.94
CA VAL A 94 -3.47 -19.74 13.18
C VAL A 94 -4.67 -18.94 13.67
N SER A 95 -5.42 -18.31 12.77
CA SER A 95 -6.54 -17.44 13.14
C SER A 95 -7.70 -17.60 12.17
N PRO A 96 -8.56 -18.63 12.34
CA PRO A 96 -9.71 -18.87 11.47
C PRO A 96 -10.75 -17.73 11.51
N ALA A 97 -10.84 -17.01 12.63
CA ALA A 97 -11.74 -15.85 12.75
C ALA A 97 -11.29 -14.68 11.86
N LEU A 98 -9.98 -14.40 11.83
CA LEU A 98 -9.40 -13.38 10.96
C LEU A 98 -9.46 -13.81 9.48
N TYR A 99 -9.28 -15.11 9.22
CA TYR A 99 -9.43 -15.67 7.89
C TYR A 99 -10.86 -15.53 7.36
N GLN A 100 -11.89 -15.75 8.18
CA GLN A 100 -13.29 -15.55 7.79
C GLN A 100 -13.61 -14.08 7.51
N ALA A 101 -13.05 -13.15 8.28
CA ALA A 101 -13.23 -11.72 8.08
C ALA A 101 -12.51 -11.22 6.81
N LEU A 102 -11.31 -11.74 6.52
CA LEU A 102 -10.44 -11.34 5.40
C LEU A 102 -10.53 -12.28 4.18
N GLY A 103 -11.15 -13.45 4.31
CA GLY A 103 -11.09 -14.54 3.34
C GLY A 103 -11.52 -14.18 1.92
N ILE A 104 -12.53 -13.32 1.77
CA ILE A 104 -12.97 -12.81 0.46
C ILE A 104 -11.97 -11.78 -0.10
N PHE A 105 -11.19 -11.13 0.75
CA PHE A 105 -10.28 -10.04 0.39
C PHE A 105 -8.82 -10.49 0.21
N LEU A 106 -8.49 -11.73 0.55
CA LEU A 106 -7.15 -12.31 0.37
C LEU A 106 -6.65 -12.26 -1.07
N PRO A 107 -7.46 -12.58 -2.10
CA PRO A 107 -7.05 -12.39 -3.49
C PRO A 107 -6.69 -10.93 -3.82
N LEU A 108 -7.34 -9.96 -3.17
CA LEU A 108 -7.04 -8.54 -3.34
C LEU A 108 -5.68 -8.13 -2.74
N ILE A 109 -5.18 -8.89 -1.76
CA ILE A 109 -3.83 -8.70 -1.21
C ILE A 109 -2.80 -9.29 -2.16
N THR A 110 -3.05 -10.49 -2.71
CA THR A 110 -2.14 -11.20 -3.61
C THR A 110 -1.89 -10.42 -4.90
N THR A 111 -2.94 -9.85 -5.48
CA THR A 111 -2.86 -9.08 -6.73
C THR A 111 -2.71 -7.58 -6.49
N ASN A 112 -2.27 -7.17 -5.29
CA ASN A 112 -2.18 -5.77 -4.92
C ASN A 112 -1.02 -5.08 -5.66
N CYS A 113 -1.35 -4.17 -6.56
CA CYS A 113 -0.38 -3.39 -7.31
C CYS A 113 0.50 -2.47 -6.42
N ALA A 114 0.04 -2.11 -5.20
CA ALA A 114 0.86 -1.36 -4.27
C ALA A 114 2.08 -2.16 -3.79
N VAL A 115 1.90 -3.47 -3.52
CA VAL A 115 3.01 -4.34 -3.08
C VAL A 115 4.08 -4.43 -4.16
N LEU A 116 3.67 -4.65 -5.41
CA LEU A 116 4.57 -4.67 -6.55
C LEU A 116 5.22 -3.30 -6.79
N GLY A 117 4.45 -2.22 -6.69
CA GLY A 117 4.94 -0.85 -6.87
C GLY A 117 6.01 -0.46 -5.86
N VAL A 118 5.85 -0.85 -4.58
CA VAL A 118 6.87 -0.62 -3.54
C VAL A 118 8.13 -1.43 -3.83
N ALA A 119 7.99 -2.71 -4.19
CA ALA A 119 9.13 -3.57 -4.51
C ALA A 119 9.97 -3.00 -5.66
N ILE A 120 9.33 -2.54 -6.74
CA ILE A 120 10.02 -1.92 -7.89
C ILE A 120 10.70 -0.60 -7.47
N ARG A 121 10.03 0.26 -6.69
CA ARG A 121 10.59 1.55 -6.26
C ARG A 121 11.79 1.43 -5.36
N VAL A 122 11.79 0.45 -4.47
CA VAL A 122 12.92 0.15 -3.59
C VAL A 122 14.18 -0.14 -4.41
N ILE A 123 14.03 -0.90 -5.48
CA ILE A 123 15.15 -1.21 -6.38
C ILE A 123 15.56 0.02 -7.22
N GLN A 124 14.58 0.77 -7.77
CA GLN A 124 14.87 1.97 -8.56
C GLN A 124 15.59 3.07 -7.79
N LYS A 125 15.41 3.12 -6.47
CA LYS A 125 16.07 4.09 -5.59
C LYS A 125 17.34 3.55 -4.95
N ASP A 126 17.77 2.33 -5.32
CA ASP A 126 18.95 1.65 -4.79
C ASP A 126 19.03 1.65 -3.25
N TYR A 127 17.88 1.48 -2.59
CA TYR A 127 17.83 1.49 -1.14
C TYR A 127 18.51 0.27 -0.54
N ASN A 128 19.25 0.50 0.55
CA ASN A 128 19.75 -0.57 1.40
C ASN A 128 18.60 -1.37 2.02
N LEU A 129 18.88 -2.58 2.48
CA LEU A 129 17.85 -3.46 3.07
C LEU A 129 17.09 -2.77 4.21
N LEU A 130 17.77 -2.02 5.08
CA LEU A 130 17.20 -1.31 6.20
C LEU A 130 16.28 -0.16 5.74
N GLU A 131 16.72 0.63 4.77
CA GLU A 131 15.93 1.69 4.14
C GLU A 131 14.71 1.13 3.42
N SER A 132 14.86 -0.02 2.77
CA SER A 132 13.79 -0.72 2.09
C SER A 132 12.68 -1.14 3.05
N VAL A 133 13.04 -1.67 4.21
CA VAL A 133 12.09 -2.06 5.27
C VAL A 133 11.38 -0.84 5.85
N VAL A 134 12.12 0.22 6.16
CA VAL A 134 11.54 1.47 6.67
C VAL A 134 10.61 2.10 5.64
N TYR A 135 11.00 2.14 4.38
CA TYR A 135 10.17 2.67 3.29
C TYR A 135 8.89 1.84 3.10
N ALA A 136 9.00 0.50 3.10
CA ALA A 136 7.86 -0.41 2.97
C ALA A 136 6.87 -0.25 4.14
N PHE A 137 7.38 -0.21 5.37
CA PHE A 137 6.55 -0.05 6.55
C PHE A 137 5.86 1.33 6.58
N SER A 138 6.59 2.40 6.24
CA SER A 138 6.04 3.76 6.15
C SER A 138 4.95 3.86 5.09
N THR A 139 5.18 3.26 3.92
CA THR A 139 4.19 3.22 2.84
C THR A 139 2.95 2.44 3.24
N ALA A 140 3.12 1.33 3.98
CA ALA A 140 2.00 0.55 4.48
C ALA A 140 1.16 1.32 5.52
N LEU A 141 1.80 2.10 6.40
CA LEU A 141 1.09 3.00 7.32
C LEU A 141 0.33 4.08 6.56
N GLY A 142 0.93 4.67 5.54
CA GLY A 142 0.26 5.64 4.66
C GLY A 142 -0.95 5.03 3.93
N PHE A 143 -0.82 3.78 3.48
CA PHE A 143 -1.91 3.02 2.89
C PHE A 143 -3.05 2.78 3.90
N ALA A 144 -2.73 2.31 5.10
CA ALA A 144 -3.70 2.07 6.17
C ALA A 144 -4.44 3.36 6.58
N LEU A 145 -3.70 4.47 6.72
CA LEU A 145 -4.26 5.78 7.02
C LEU A 145 -5.26 6.22 5.94
N ALA A 146 -4.87 6.15 4.67
CA ALA A 146 -5.75 6.49 3.56
C ALA A 146 -7.02 5.62 3.55
N LEU A 147 -6.88 4.31 3.82
CA LEU A 147 -7.98 3.36 3.86
C LEU A 147 -8.95 3.66 5.01
N ILE A 148 -8.46 3.98 6.20
CA ILE A 148 -9.28 4.32 7.38
C ILE A 148 -10.03 5.63 7.16
N VAL A 149 -9.36 6.68 6.69
CA VAL A 149 -10.00 7.96 6.38
C VAL A 149 -11.11 7.80 5.35
N PHE A 150 -10.83 7.05 4.29
CA PHE A 150 -11.82 6.79 3.24
C PHE A 150 -13.00 5.94 3.72
N ALA A 151 -12.74 4.92 4.55
CA ALA A 151 -13.78 4.11 5.17
C ALA A 151 -14.71 4.96 6.06
N GLY A 152 -14.13 5.87 6.86
CA GLY A 152 -14.90 6.80 7.69
C GLY A 152 -15.81 7.72 6.87
N ILE A 153 -15.32 8.26 5.75
CA ILE A 153 -16.12 9.08 4.83
C ILE A 153 -17.27 8.25 4.23
N ARG A 154 -17.00 7.02 3.80
CA ARG A 154 -18.03 6.12 3.23
C ARG A 154 -19.09 5.72 4.23
N GLU A 155 -18.71 5.49 5.47
CA GLU A 155 -19.66 5.14 6.54
C GLU A 155 -20.61 6.31 6.81
N GLN A 156 -20.12 7.55 6.82
CA GLN A 156 -20.96 8.74 6.91
C GLN A 156 -21.84 8.95 5.67
N GLN A 157 -21.31 8.70 4.47
CA GLN A 157 -22.10 8.79 3.24
C GLN A 157 -23.27 7.80 3.20
N ALA A 158 -23.14 6.64 3.83
CA ALA A 158 -24.23 5.66 3.91
C ALA A 158 -25.43 6.17 4.70
N LEU A 159 -25.25 7.16 5.59
CA LEU A 159 -26.30 7.80 6.39
C LEU A 159 -27.03 8.93 5.64
N VAL A 160 -26.45 9.44 4.55
CA VAL A 160 -26.99 10.57 3.79
C VAL A 160 -27.79 10.08 2.58
N ARG A 161 -28.89 10.76 2.26
CA ARG A 161 -29.68 10.47 1.06
C ARG A 161 -28.95 10.95 -0.20
N ILE A 162 -28.39 9.99 -0.93
CA ILE A 162 -27.70 10.23 -2.19
C ILE A 162 -28.70 10.08 -3.36
N PRO A 163 -28.67 10.97 -4.36
CA PRO A 163 -29.50 10.84 -5.58
C PRO A 163 -29.28 9.49 -6.26
N LYS A 164 -30.36 8.89 -6.77
CA LYS A 164 -30.32 7.53 -7.37
C LYS A 164 -29.27 7.35 -8.48
N GLY A 165 -28.95 8.42 -9.23
CA GLY A 165 -27.97 8.37 -10.33
C GLY A 165 -26.51 8.34 -9.87
N MET A 166 -26.22 8.72 -8.61
CA MET A 166 -24.85 8.73 -8.06
C MET A 166 -24.63 7.62 -7.02
N GLN A 167 -25.63 6.78 -6.75
CA GLN A 167 -25.50 5.69 -5.79
C GLN A 167 -24.55 4.61 -6.29
N GLY A 168 -23.78 4.02 -5.36
CA GLY A 168 -22.86 2.91 -5.65
C GLY A 168 -21.43 3.35 -5.95
N VAL A 169 -20.83 2.84 -7.01
CA VAL A 169 -19.41 3.05 -7.33
C VAL A 169 -19.11 4.50 -7.71
N ALA A 170 -20.08 5.22 -8.31
CA ALA A 170 -19.89 6.59 -8.78
C ALA A 170 -19.52 7.56 -7.65
N ILE A 171 -20.27 7.54 -6.53
CA ILE A 171 -19.98 8.42 -5.37
C ILE A 171 -18.64 8.06 -4.72
N VAL A 172 -18.30 6.77 -4.70
CA VAL A 172 -17.04 6.27 -4.14
C VAL A 172 -15.84 6.79 -4.93
N MET A 173 -15.94 6.80 -6.27
CA MET A 173 -14.90 7.34 -7.14
C MET A 173 -14.74 8.86 -7.00
N VAL A 174 -15.86 9.59 -6.90
CA VAL A 174 -15.84 11.05 -6.70
C VAL A 174 -15.18 11.40 -5.36
N THR A 175 -15.52 10.70 -4.29
CA THR A 175 -14.88 10.91 -2.98
C THR A 175 -13.41 10.55 -2.97
N ALA A 176 -13.02 9.47 -3.65
CA ALA A 176 -11.62 9.12 -3.81
C ALA A 176 -10.83 10.20 -4.57
N ALA A 177 -11.42 10.76 -5.63
CA ALA A 177 -10.81 11.85 -6.39
C ALA A 177 -10.66 13.14 -5.55
N LEU A 178 -11.68 13.51 -4.79
CA LEU A 178 -11.60 14.67 -3.88
C LEU A 178 -10.56 14.48 -2.80
N LEU A 179 -10.47 13.29 -2.22
CA LEU A 179 -9.47 12.96 -1.22
C LEU A 179 -8.06 13.00 -1.81
N SER A 180 -7.87 12.51 -3.03
CA SER A 180 -6.59 12.59 -3.76
C SER A 180 -6.17 14.04 -4.02
N LEU A 181 -7.11 14.91 -4.43
CA LEU A 181 -6.84 16.33 -4.61
C LEU A 181 -6.44 17.02 -3.29
N ALA A 182 -7.08 16.65 -2.18
CA ALA A 182 -6.72 17.16 -0.85
C ALA A 182 -5.29 16.76 -0.45
N PHE A 183 -4.91 15.50 -0.72
CA PHE A 183 -3.55 15.02 -0.43
C PHE A 183 -2.50 15.59 -1.39
N MET A 184 -2.89 15.99 -2.59
CA MET A 184 -2.01 16.69 -3.53
C MET A 184 -1.55 18.06 -3.00
N GLY A 185 -2.34 18.68 -2.10
CA GLY A 185 -1.94 19.90 -1.39
C GLY A 185 -0.69 19.73 -0.51
N PHE A 186 -0.35 18.50 -0.11
CA PHE A 186 0.89 18.20 0.61
C PHE A 186 2.11 18.03 -0.31
N SER A 187 1.92 18.07 -1.63
CA SER A 187 3.01 17.91 -2.60
C SER A 187 3.94 19.10 -2.58
N GLY A 188 4.89 19.29 -1.95
CA GLY A 188 5.77 20.45 -1.77
C GLY A 188 6.33 20.54 -0.35
N VAL A 189 5.67 19.86 0.58
CA VAL A 189 6.16 19.72 1.96
C VAL A 189 7.50 19.00 1.99
N ASP A 190 7.74 18.08 1.05
CA ASP A 190 9.00 17.33 0.92
C ASP A 190 10.18 18.25 0.61
N GLY A 191 9.98 19.20 -0.33
CA GLY A 191 10.99 20.23 -0.66
C GLY A 191 11.22 21.19 0.50
N GLY A 192 10.16 21.62 1.17
CA GLY A 192 10.25 22.49 2.34
C GLY A 192 10.95 21.81 3.52
N LEU A 193 10.68 20.53 3.77
CA LEU A 193 11.36 19.76 4.82
C LEU A 193 12.85 19.57 4.52
N LYS A 194 13.21 19.25 3.27
CA LYS A 194 14.61 19.11 2.86
C LYS A 194 15.40 20.40 3.04
N SER A 195 14.81 21.55 2.66
CA SER A 195 15.45 22.85 2.84
C SER A 195 15.59 23.23 4.31
N LEU A 196 14.64 22.85 5.16
CA LEU A 196 14.64 23.16 6.60
C LEU A 196 15.66 22.30 7.36
N PHE A 197 15.94 21.08 6.88
CA PHE A 197 16.93 20.18 7.45
C PHE A 197 18.32 20.27 6.78
N GLY A 198 18.50 21.14 5.77
CA GLY A 198 19.80 21.38 5.11
C GLY A 198 20.37 20.17 4.38
N LEU A 199 19.49 19.30 3.90
CA LEU A 199 19.83 18.13 3.08
C LEU A 199 19.58 18.49 1.60
N GLU A 200 20.48 19.31 1.02
CA GLU A 200 20.56 19.50 -0.43
C GLU A 200 21.25 18.32 -1.12
#